data_78b602ae9afd6410913b10627ab4ddc2
#
_entry.id   78b602ae9afd6410913b10627ab4ddc2
#
_cell.length_a   1.000
_cell.length_b   1.000
_cell.length_c   1.000
_cell.angle_alpha   90.00
_cell.angle_beta   90.00
_cell.angle_gamma   90.00
#
_symmetry.space_group_name_H-M   'P 1'
#
loop_
_entity.id
_entity.type
_entity.pdbx_description
1 polymer ?
#
loop_
_entity_poly.entity_id
_entity_poly.type
_entity_poly.pdbx_seq_one_letter_code
_entity_poly.pdbx_strand_id
1 'polypeptide(L)'
;MNRHHPKTLSLAAISGIYIIAQVIIVPVLPELSLVFSTDYKTIQLSIGAFLLGAALVNLIAGPLSDRYGRRPIAFIFFIIFICASLASFFVENIYLFIFLRFLQASCAAGMVLARAIVGDIYSGKKATIMFGYISMIMAIGPLIGPFLGGLIS
;
A
#
# COMPACT_ATOMS: atom_id res chain seq x y z
N MET A 1 6.94 -20.18 -25.02
CA MET A 1 6.18 -19.15 -24.30
C MET A 1 7.16 -18.24 -23.56
N ASN A 2 7.44 -17.04 -24.11
CA ASN A 2 8.34 -16.07 -23.47
C ASN A 2 7.71 -15.59 -22.15
N ARG A 3 8.13 -16.17 -21.04
CA ARG A 3 7.80 -15.64 -19.72
C ARG A 3 8.63 -14.38 -19.52
N HIS A 4 8.03 -13.21 -19.79
CA HIS A 4 8.63 -11.95 -19.35
C HIS A 4 8.77 -11.99 -17.83
N HIS A 5 9.97 -12.27 -17.33
CA HIS A 5 10.28 -12.14 -15.91
C HIS A 5 10.07 -10.68 -15.50
N PRO A 6 9.20 -10.40 -14.54
CA PRO A 6 9.06 -9.02 -14.06
C PRO A 6 10.41 -8.57 -13.54
N LYS A 7 10.82 -7.35 -13.95
CA LYS A 7 12.08 -6.79 -13.48
C LYS A 7 11.99 -6.63 -11.95
N THR A 8 13.04 -6.98 -11.24
CA THR A 8 13.14 -6.86 -9.77
C THR A 8 12.70 -5.46 -9.29
N LEU A 9 13.04 -4.45 -10.06
CA LEU A 9 12.66 -3.05 -9.80
C LEU A 9 11.13 -2.84 -9.78
N SER A 10 10.38 -3.51 -10.67
CA SER A 10 8.91 -3.40 -10.69
C SER A 10 8.27 -4.00 -9.44
N LEU A 11 8.75 -5.15 -8.98
CA LEU A 11 8.26 -5.81 -7.76
C LEU A 11 8.57 -4.96 -6.52
N ALA A 12 9.77 -4.39 -6.49
CA ALA A 12 10.23 -3.49 -5.46
C ALA A 12 9.39 -2.20 -5.40
N ALA A 13 9.13 -1.56 -6.54
CA ALA A 13 8.31 -0.35 -6.62
C ALA A 13 6.87 -0.60 -6.14
N ILE A 14 6.25 -1.71 -6.56
CA ILE A 14 4.91 -2.10 -6.13
C ILE A 14 4.82 -2.29 -4.61
N SER A 15 5.84 -2.92 -4.01
CA SER A 15 5.91 -3.09 -2.55
C SER A 15 6.14 -1.76 -1.82
N GLY A 16 6.92 -0.84 -2.42
CA GLY A 16 7.23 0.48 -1.85
C GLY A 16 6.00 1.39 -1.77
N ILE A 17 5.10 1.33 -2.74
CA ILE A 17 3.87 2.16 -2.76
C ILE A 17 3.05 1.97 -1.49
N TYR A 18 2.87 0.74 -1.02
CA TYR A 18 2.13 0.45 0.21
C TYR A 18 2.73 1.16 1.42
N ILE A 19 4.05 1.09 1.58
CA ILE A 19 4.75 1.65 2.74
C ILE A 19 4.67 3.18 2.72
N ILE A 20 4.90 3.79 1.56
CA ILE A 20 4.78 5.24 1.39
C ILE A 20 3.34 5.69 1.69
N ALA A 21 2.33 5.02 1.13
CA ALA A 21 0.92 5.34 1.37
C ALA A 21 0.51 5.21 2.83
N GLN A 22 1.14 4.29 3.58
CA GLN A 22 0.90 4.10 5.00
C GLN A 22 1.50 5.23 5.86
N VAL A 23 2.73 5.64 5.57
CA VAL A 23 3.54 6.45 6.49
C VAL A 23 3.45 7.94 6.19
N ILE A 24 3.21 8.33 4.91
CA ILE A 24 3.18 9.73 4.47
C ILE A 24 2.14 10.60 5.21
N ILE A 25 1.06 9.99 5.70
CA ILE A 25 -0.02 10.71 6.38
C ILE A 25 0.35 11.11 7.82
N VAL A 26 1.26 10.39 8.47
CA VAL A 26 1.54 10.58 9.89
C VAL A 26 1.93 12.01 10.27
N PRO A 27 2.88 12.67 9.57
CA PRO A 27 3.25 14.05 9.89
C PRO A 27 2.15 15.07 9.51
N VAL A 28 1.25 14.72 8.60
CA VAL A 28 0.18 15.62 8.11
C VAL A 28 -1.09 15.54 8.98
N LEU A 29 -1.18 14.57 9.90
CA LEU A 29 -2.37 14.39 10.76
C LEU A 29 -2.79 15.65 11.53
N PRO A 30 -1.88 16.44 12.14
CA PRO A 30 -2.27 17.66 12.84
C PRO A 30 -2.96 18.68 11.92
N GLU A 31 -2.44 18.86 10.70
CA GLU A 31 -3.04 19.77 9.72
C GLU A 31 -4.39 19.26 9.23
N LEU A 32 -4.50 17.95 8.94
CA LEU A 32 -5.76 17.34 8.56
C LEU A 32 -6.83 17.51 9.65
N SER A 33 -6.47 17.49 10.94
CA SER A 33 -7.41 17.73 12.01
C SER A 33 -7.99 19.15 11.97
N LEU A 34 -7.19 20.14 11.57
CA LEU A 34 -7.64 21.51 11.36
C LEU A 34 -8.52 21.64 10.11
N VAL A 35 -8.08 21.05 8.98
CA VAL A 35 -8.83 21.09 7.71
C VAL A 35 -10.22 20.48 7.87
N PHE A 36 -10.33 19.33 8.53
CA PHE A 36 -11.62 18.68 8.77
C PHE A 36 -12.36 19.21 10.01
N SER A 37 -11.81 20.22 10.71
CA SER A 37 -12.38 20.77 11.96
C SER A 37 -12.79 19.68 12.93
N THR A 38 -11.91 18.69 13.14
CA THR A 38 -12.19 17.47 13.91
C THR A 38 -11.15 17.25 15.01
N ASP A 39 -11.52 16.45 16.03
CA ASP A 39 -10.61 16.05 17.10
C ASP A 39 -9.49 15.15 16.55
N TYR A 40 -8.30 15.32 17.11
CA TYR A 40 -7.12 14.53 16.75
C TYR A 40 -7.33 13.00 16.89
N LYS A 41 -8.16 12.59 17.86
CA LYS A 41 -8.53 11.18 18.01
C LYS A 41 -9.32 10.65 16.81
N THR A 42 -10.21 11.46 16.27
CA THR A 42 -11.02 11.07 15.12
C THR A 42 -10.17 10.96 13.87
N ILE A 43 -9.23 11.89 13.61
CA ILE A 43 -8.36 11.77 12.46
C ILE A 43 -7.40 10.57 12.56
N GLN A 44 -6.96 10.19 13.76
CA GLN A 44 -6.16 8.98 13.98
C GLN A 44 -6.88 7.69 13.56
N LEU A 45 -8.23 7.65 13.59
CA LEU A 45 -8.99 6.50 13.09
C LEU A 45 -8.69 6.20 11.61
N SER A 46 -8.25 7.20 10.84
CA SER A 46 -7.85 7.03 9.45
C SER A 46 -6.64 6.08 9.30
N ILE A 47 -5.70 6.10 10.26
CA ILE A 47 -4.59 5.15 10.31
C ILE A 47 -5.12 3.75 10.63
N GLY A 48 -5.99 3.64 11.64
CA GLY A 48 -6.61 2.38 12.02
C GLY A 48 -7.41 1.76 10.86
N ALA A 49 -8.20 2.57 10.15
CA ALA A 49 -8.96 2.14 8.99
C ALA A 49 -8.04 1.61 7.86
N PHE A 50 -6.94 2.30 7.58
CA PHE A 50 -5.95 1.84 6.61
C PHE A 50 -5.32 0.51 7.03
N LEU A 51 -4.91 0.35 8.29
CA LEU A 51 -4.32 -0.89 8.79
C LEU A 51 -5.32 -2.05 8.75
N LEU A 52 -6.58 -1.81 9.11
CA LEU A 52 -7.65 -2.80 9.02
C LEU A 52 -7.89 -3.23 7.57
N GLY A 53 -7.97 -2.27 6.65
CA GLY A 53 -8.08 -2.54 5.22
C GLY A 53 -6.90 -3.36 4.70
N ALA A 54 -5.67 -3.01 5.08
CA ALA A 54 -4.47 -3.74 4.70
C ALA A 54 -4.48 -5.20 5.23
N ALA A 55 -4.93 -5.41 6.47
CA ALA A 55 -5.06 -6.74 7.03
C ALA A 55 -6.05 -7.61 6.22
N LEU A 56 -7.22 -7.06 5.87
CA LEU A 56 -8.21 -7.76 5.05
C LEU A 56 -7.69 -8.04 3.64
N VAL A 57 -7.04 -7.06 3.00
CA VAL A 57 -6.44 -7.23 1.67
C VAL A 57 -5.36 -8.31 1.69
N ASN A 58 -4.52 -8.36 2.72
CA ASN A 58 -3.48 -9.39 2.87
C ASN A 58 -4.08 -10.82 2.96
N LEU A 59 -5.24 -10.97 3.60
CA LEU A 59 -5.94 -12.26 3.69
C LEU A 59 -6.55 -12.69 2.34
N ILE A 60 -7.06 -11.73 1.57
CA ILE A 60 -7.86 -12.00 0.36
C ILE A 60 -6.98 -12.03 -0.90
N ALA A 61 -5.99 -11.16 -1.01
CA ALA A 61 -5.21 -10.97 -2.23
C ALA A 61 -4.42 -12.22 -2.64
N GLY A 62 -3.89 -12.98 -1.69
CA GLY A 62 -3.19 -14.24 -1.95
C GLY A 62 -4.10 -15.25 -2.66
N PRO A 63 -5.12 -15.80 -1.99
CA PRO A 63 -6.03 -16.79 -2.56
C PRO A 63 -6.72 -16.32 -3.85
N LEU A 64 -7.09 -15.04 -3.91
CA LEU A 64 -7.74 -14.47 -5.09
C LEU A 64 -6.81 -14.45 -6.29
N SER A 65 -5.54 -14.10 -6.07
CA SER A 65 -4.52 -14.09 -7.13
C SER A 65 -4.10 -15.50 -7.57
N ASP A 66 -4.20 -16.49 -6.70
CA ASP A 66 -3.95 -17.89 -7.06
C ASP A 66 -5.04 -18.42 -7.99
N ARG A 67 -6.30 -17.99 -7.78
CA ARG A 67 -7.46 -18.42 -8.57
C ARG A 67 -7.59 -17.69 -9.91
N TYR A 68 -7.43 -16.37 -9.91
CA TYR A 68 -7.71 -15.52 -11.08
C TYR A 68 -6.43 -15.02 -11.78
N GLY A 69 -5.27 -15.30 -11.21
CA GLY A 69 -3.97 -14.88 -11.73
C GLY A 69 -3.42 -13.62 -11.05
N ARG A 70 -2.09 -13.53 -10.98
CA ARG A 70 -1.38 -12.44 -10.27
C ARG A 70 -1.64 -11.05 -10.89
N ARG A 71 -1.62 -10.97 -12.24
CA ARG A 71 -1.74 -9.70 -12.98
C ARG A 71 -3.11 -9.04 -12.84
N PRO A 72 -4.24 -9.70 -13.17
CA PRO A 72 -5.56 -9.05 -13.11
C PRO A 72 -5.90 -8.61 -11.69
N ILE A 73 -5.55 -9.39 -10.68
CA ILE A 73 -5.80 -9.05 -9.29
C ILE A 73 -4.97 -7.82 -8.87
N ALA A 74 -3.68 -7.76 -9.27
CA ALA A 74 -2.87 -6.57 -9.04
C ALA A 74 -3.51 -5.31 -9.65
N PHE A 75 -3.97 -5.38 -10.90
CA PHE A 75 -4.62 -4.24 -11.56
C PHE A 75 -5.89 -3.79 -10.85
N ILE A 76 -6.75 -4.71 -10.42
CA ILE A 76 -7.99 -4.38 -9.71
C ILE A 76 -7.67 -3.61 -8.41
N PHE A 77 -6.77 -4.14 -7.58
CA PHE A 77 -6.42 -3.50 -6.32
C PHE A 77 -5.73 -2.14 -6.52
N PHE A 78 -4.90 -2.00 -7.56
CA PHE A 78 -4.29 -0.70 -7.89
C PHE A 78 -5.31 0.32 -8.41
N ILE A 79 -6.29 -0.10 -9.20
CA ILE A 79 -7.39 0.79 -9.64
C ILE A 79 -8.17 1.28 -8.43
N ILE A 80 -8.53 0.40 -7.49
CA ILE A 80 -9.21 0.78 -6.25
C ILE A 80 -8.37 1.80 -5.47
N PHE A 81 -7.07 1.57 -5.32
CA PHE A 81 -6.14 2.49 -4.67
C PHE A 81 -6.13 3.87 -5.33
N ILE A 82 -5.99 3.91 -6.66
CA ILE A 82 -5.94 5.17 -7.42
C ILE A 82 -7.26 5.93 -7.28
N CYS A 83 -8.40 5.24 -7.48
CA CYS A 83 -9.72 5.86 -7.36
C CYS A 83 -9.97 6.41 -5.94
N ALA A 84 -9.63 5.65 -4.90
CA ALA A 84 -9.77 6.09 -3.53
C ALA A 84 -8.84 7.27 -3.20
N SER A 85 -7.62 7.29 -3.76
CA SER A 85 -6.66 8.37 -3.56
C SER A 85 -7.11 9.65 -4.25
N LEU A 86 -7.63 9.56 -5.48
CA LEU A 86 -8.19 10.71 -6.19
C LEU A 86 -9.44 11.25 -5.49
N ALA A 87 -10.33 10.35 -5.05
CA ALA A 87 -11.53 10.74 -4.32
C ALA A 87 -11.20 11.46 -3.02
N SER A 88 -10.15 11.04 -2.30
CA SER A 88 -9.73 11.67 -1.03
C SER A 88 -9.36 13.15 -1.18
N PHE A 89 -8.98 13.59 -2.37
CA PHE A 89 -8.63 14.99 -2.64
C PHE A 89 -9.84 15.92 -2.60
N PHE A 90 -11.04 15.41 -2.92
CA PHE A 90 -12.27 16.18 -3.03
C PHE A 90 -13.20 16.06 -1.80
N VAL A 91 -12.77 15.31 -0.79
CA VAL A 91 -13.63 15.00 0.36
C VAL A 91 -13.46 16.01 1.48
N GLU A 92 -14.59 16.57 1.92
CA GLU A 92 -14.68 17.47 3.07
C GLU A 92 -15.17 16.78 4.35
N ASN A 93 -15.75 15.58 4.22
CA ASN A 93 -16.30 14.82 5.34
C ASN A 93 -15.28 13.84 5.90
N ILE A 94 -14.96 13.96 7.21
CA ILE A 94 -13.97 13.11 7.89
C ILE A 94 -14.32 11.62 7.84
N TYR A 95 -15.57 11.24 7.97
CA TYR A 95 -15.98 9.83 7.95
C TYR A 95 -15.80 9.22 6.56
N LEU A 96 -16.09 9.99 5.51
CA LEU A 96 -15.84 9.57 4.13
C LEU A 96 -14.33 9.47 3.87
N PHE A 97 -13.53 10.39 4.39
CA PHE A 97 -12.06 10.32 4.32
C PHE A 97 -11.53 9.05 5.00
N ILE A 98 -12.01 8.70 6.20
CA ILE A 98 -11.64 7.47 6.90
C ILE A 98 -12.01 6.22 6.08
N PHE A 99 -13.19 6.21 5.47
CA PHE A 99 -13.60 5.11 4.58
C PHE A 99 -12.71 5.01 3.34
N LEU A 100 -12.33 6.13 2.73
CA LEU A 100 -11.40 6.13 1.61
C LEU A 100 -10.00 5.66 2.02
N ARG A 101 -9.54 5.96 3.22
CA ARG A 101 -8.28 5.40 3.77
C ARG A 101 -8.33 3.88 3.88
N PHE A 102 -9.47 3.33 4.28
CA PHE A 102 -9.69 1.87 4.26
C PHE A 102 -9.57 1.30 2.84
N LEU A 103 -10.16 1.95 1.84
CA LEU A 103 -10.05 1.52 0.43
C LEU A 103 -8.63 1.71 -0.13
N GLN A 104 -7.92 2.79 0.24
CA GLN A 104 -6.53 3.01 -0.15
C GLN A 104 -5.60 1.88 0.31
N ALA A 105 -5.93 1.18 1.38
CA ALA A 105 -5.18 0.02 1.84
C ALA A 105 -5.14 -1.13 0.83
N SER A 106 -5.94 -1.07 -0.25
CA SER A 106 -5.87 -2.02 -1.37
C SER A 106 -4.47 -2.11 -2.01
N CYS A 107 -3.64 -1.07 -1.90
CA CYS A 107 -2.23 -1.11 -2.33
C CYS A 107 -1.40 -2.18 -1.58
N ALA A 108 -1.84 -2.67 -0.41
CA ALA A 108 -1.20 -3.76 0.32
C ALA A 108 -1.15 -5.07 -0.49
N ALA A 109 -2.10 -5.27 -1.41
CA ALA A 109 -2.08 -6.39 -2.35
C ALA A 109 -0.76 -6.45 -3.14
N GLY A 110 -0.18 -5.30 -3.49
CA GLY A 110 1.10 -5.24 -4.20
C GLY A 110 2.22 -5.95 -3.47
N MET A 111 2.29 -5.83 -2.15
CA MET A 111 3.30 -6.48 -1.33
C MET A 111 3.10 -8.00 -1.28
N VAL A 112 1.85 -8.45 -1.10
CA VAL A 112 1.52 -9.89 -1.08
C VAL A 112 1.83 -10.52 -2.44
N LEU A 113 1.40 -9.87 -3.52
CA LEU A 113 1.60 -10.35 -4.88
C LEU A 113 3.08 -10.34 -5.28
N ALA A 114 3.86 -9.33 -4.87
CA ALA A 114 5.29 -9.30 -5.13
C ALA A 114 6.00 -10.51 -4.49
N ARG A 115 5.68 -10.84 -3.24
CA ARG A 115 6.23 -12.03 -2.56
C ARG A 115 5.80 -13.32 -3.23
N ALA A 116 4.53 -13.44 -3.60
CA ALA A 116 4.01 -14.60 -4.30
C ALA A 116 4.70 -14.82 -5.66
N ILE A 117 4.86 -13.74 -6.44
CA ILE A 117 5.56 -13.79 -7.74
C ILE A 117 7.03 -14.23 -7.56
N VAL A 118 7.71 -13.74 -6.52
CA VAL A 118 9.09 -14.17 -6.23
C VAL A 118 9.12 -15.66 -5.92
N GLY A 119 8.19 -16.18 -5.11
CA GLY A 119 8.08 -17.60 -4.80
C GLY A 119 7.77 -18.48 -6.01
N ASP A 120 6.97 -17.96 -6.96
CA ASP A 120 6.59 -18.69 -8.18
C ASP A 120 7.74 -18.76 -9.23
N ILE A 121 8.62 -17.75 -9.26
CA ILE A 121 9.64 -17.59 -10.31
C ILE A 121 11.02 -18.02 -9.85
N TYR A 122 11.36 -17.76 -8.59
CA TYR A 122 12.70 -17.97 -8.05
C TYR A 122 12.70 -19.08 -7.00
N SER A 123 13.76 -19.88 -6.97
CA SER A 123 13.97 -20.93 -5.98
C SER A 123 15.36 -20.82 -5.32
N GLY A 124 15.50 -21.39 -4.13
CA GLY A 124 16.77 -21.45 -3.40
C GLY A 124 17.37 -20.08 -3.14
N LYS A 125 18.68 -19.93 -3.31
CA LYS A 125 19.45 -18.71 -3.00
C LYS A 125 18.93 -17.46 -3.72
N LYS A 126 18.41 -17.60 -4.96
CA LYS A 126 17.88 -16.46 -5.72
C LYS A 126 16.58 -15.93 -5.10
N ALA A 127 15.70 -16.80 -4.64
CA ALA A 127 14.48 -16.39 -3.95
C ALA A 127 14.80 -15.63 -2.66
N THR A 128 15.77 -16.13 -1.86
CA THR A 128 16.21 -15.47 -0.63
C THR A 128 16.74 -14.05 -0.89
N ILE A 129 17.55 -13.88 -1.94
CA ILE A 129 18.06 -12.55 -2.33
C ILE A 129 16.91 -11.62 -2.73
N MET A 130 15.93 -12.09 -3.49
CA MET A 130 14.78 -11.29 -3.91
C MET A 130 13.88 -10.87 -2.72
N PHE A 131 13.64 -11.79 -1.78
CA PHE A 131 12.95 -11.45 -0.52
C PHE A 131 13.75 -10.44 0.30
N GLY A 132 15.09 -10.53 0.30
CA GLY A 132 15.95 -9.55 0.93
C GLY A 132 15.77 -8.13 0.35
N TYR A 133 15.70 -7.99 -0.98
CA TYR A 133 15.43 -6.69 -1.61
C TYR A 133 14.05 -6.13 -1.25
N ILE A 134 13.00 -6.95 -1.24
CA ILE A 134 11.66 -6.51 -0.82
C ILE A 134 11.70 -6.04 0.64
N SER A 135 12.35 -6.80 1.52
CA SER A 135 12.46 -6.45 2.95
C SER A 135 13.28 -5.18 3.19
N MET A 136 14.33 -4.96 2.39
CA MET A 136 15.14 -3.73 2.46
C MET A 136 14.31 -2.49 2.11
N ILE A 137 13.48 -2.56 1.06
CA ILE A 137 12.58 -1.47 0.69
C ILE A 137 11.55 -1.21 1.81
N MET A 138 11.04 -2.28 2.42
CA MET A 138 10.12 -2.16 3.57
C MET A 138 10.77 -1.48 4.77
N ALA A 139 12.06 -1.71 5.02
CA ALA A 139 12.79 -1.08 6.11
C ALA A 139 13.08 0.40 5.85
N ILE A 140 13.30 0.79 4.59
CA ILE A 140 13.60 2.17 4.18
C ILE A 140 12.33 3.04 4.15
N GLY A 141 11.18 2.46 3.83
CA GLY A 141 9.91 3.18 3.70
C GLY A 141 9.53 4.04 4.91
N PRO A 142 9.54 3.50 6.14
CA PRO A 142 9.26 4.27 7.36
C PRO A 142 10.24 5.42 7.63
N LEU A 143 11.44 5.37 7.05
CA LEU A 143 12.44 6.43 7.17
C LEU A 143 12.14 7.58 6.20
N ILE A 144 11.78 7.25 4.95
CA ILE A 144 11.53 8.24 3.89
C ILE A 144 10.12 8.85 4.02
N GLY A 145 9.12 8.06 4.42
CA GLY A 145 7.72 8.50 4.47
C GLY A 145 7.48 9.75 5.32
N PRO A 146 7.92 9.80 6.59
CA PRO A 146 7.78 10.98 7.43
C PRO A 146 8.54 12.19 6.91
N PHE A 147 9.73 11.98 6.30
CA PHE A 147 10.52 13.04 5.71
C PHE A 147 9.79 13.69 4.52
N LEU A 148 9.23 12.89 3.62
CA LEU A 148 8.43 13.40 2.51
C LEU A 148 7.13 14.06 2.98
N GLY A 149 6.46 13.48 3.97
CA GLY A 149 5.24 14.03 4.56
C GLY A 149 5.50 15.38 5.23
N GLY A 150 6.62 15.53 5.96
CA GLY A 150 7.00 16.77 6.59
C GLY A 150 7.48 17.86 5.63
N LEU A 151 7.84 17.53 4.37
CA LEU A 151 8.17 18.52 3.33
C LEU A 151 6.89 19.06 2.64
N ILE A 152 5.78 18.37 2.76
CA ILE A 152 4.49 18.73 2.12
C ILE A 152 3.62 19.53 3.10
N SER A 153 3.83 19.38 4.41
CA SER A 153 3.20 20.18 5.45
C SER A 153 4.00 21.47 5.70
#